data_a10639683fc66f5cd16cc4d3730e4c76
#
_entry.id   a10639683fc66f5cd16cc4d3730e4c76
#
_cell.length_a   1.000
_cell.length_b   1.000
_cell.length_c   1.000
_cell.angle_alpha   90.00
_cell.angle_beta   90.00
_cell.angle_gamma   90.00
#
_symmetry.space_group_name_H-M   'P 1'
#
loop_
_entity.id
_entity.type
_entity.pdbx_description
1 polymer ?
#
loop_
_entity_poly.entity_id
_entity_poly.type
_entity_poly.pdbx_seq_one_letter_code
_entity_poly.pdbx_strand_id
1 'polypeptide(L)'
;MCIRDSSEGMARRGATVTGIDLGEAPLAVARLHAEKSGVEVEYLQVLAEEIAEQRAGEYDAVTCLEMLEHVPDPASVIRACAKLVKPGGQVFFSTINRNPKAFLFAIVGAEYVLRLLPRGTHEYAKLIRPSELAGWSRDAGLDVRDTTGMTYNPVTQVYKLNRDVSVNYLMHAVRHA
;
A
#
# COMPACT_ATOMS: atom_id res chain seq x y z
N MET A 1 2.48 -5.99 -3.51
CA MET A 1 3.68 -5.20 -3.93
C MET A 1 4.76 -5.40 -2.88
N CYS A 2 6.04 -5.48 -3.25
CA CYS A 2 7.11 -5.70 -2.26
C CYS A 2 7.60 -4.34 -1.73
N ILE A 3 7.78 -4.22 -0.40
CA ILE A 3 8.34 -3.01 0.25
C ILE A 3 9.64 -2.55 -0.45
N ARG A 4 10.49 -3.47 -0.87
CA ARG A 4 11.71 -3.19 -1.61
C ARG A 4 11.47 -2.35 -2.86
N ASP A 5 10.57 -2.79 -3.74
CA ASP A 5 10.42 -2.18 -5.08
C ASP A 5 9.85 -0.76 -5.01
N SER A 6 8.91 -0.51 -4.08
CA SER A 6 8.36 0.82 -3.87
C SER A 6 9.35 1.78 -3.21
N SER A 7 10.05 1.33 -2.17
CA SER A 7 11.01 2.16 -1.45
C SER A 7 12.21 2.55 -2.32
N GLU A 8 12.81 1.58 -3.01
CA GLU A 8 13.93 1.88 -3.92
C GLU A 8 13.50 2.74 -5.11
N GLY A 9 12.29 2.52 -5.64
CA GLY A 9 11.73 3.34 -6.72
C GLY A 9 11.59 4.81 -6.34
N MET A 10 11.23 5.11 -5.10
CA MET A 10 11.17 6.46 -4.56
C MET A 10 12.56 7.03 -4.29
N ALA A 11 13.45 6.26 -3.66
CA ALA A 11 14.82 6.67 -3.35
C ALA A 11 15.62 7.02 -4.63
N ARG A 12 15.51 6.22 -5.69
CA ARG A 12 16.11 6.52 -7.00
C ARG A 12 15.61 7.80 -7.65
N ARG A 13 14.46 8.31 -7.22
CA ARG A 13 13.90 9.61 -7.67
C ARG A 13 14.25 10.76 -6.73
N GLY A 14 15.16 10.53 -5.76
CA GLY A 14 15.68 11.55 -4.87
C GLY A 14 14.89 11.72 -3.56
N ALA A 15 13.96 10.83 -3.23
CA ALA A 15 13.28 10.87 -1.95
C ALA A 15 14.17 10.27 -0.84
N THR A 16 14.13 10.85 0.36
CA THR A 16 14.59 10.19 1.59
C THR A 16 13.49 9.25 2.05
N VAL A 17 13.77 7.96 2.12
CA VAL A 17 12.76 6.91 2.31
C VAL A 17 12.99 6.12 3.58
N THR A 18 11.95 5.98 4.39
CA THR A 18 11.85 5.00 5.47
C THR A 18 10.85 3.93 5.05
N GLY A 19 11.28 2.68 4.99
CA GLY A 19 10.43 1.53 4.73
C GLY A 19 10.22 0.71 6.01
N ILE A 20 8.99 0.33 6.30
CA ILE A 20 8.65 -0.46 7.49
C ILE A 20 7.99 -1.78 7.12
N ASP A 21 8.31 -2.84 7.83
CA ASP A 21 7.67 -4.16 7.74
C ASP A 21 7.82 -4.89 9.08
N LEU A 22 6.93 -5.83 9.39
CA LEU A 22 7.07 -6.69 10.57
C LEU A 22 7.92 -7.92 10.31
N GLY A 23 8.04 -8.33 9.05
CA GLY A 23 8.79 -9.50 8.64
C GLY A 23 10.29 -9.22 8.56
N GLU A 24 11.09 -9.95 9.34
CA GLU A 24 12.55 -9.85 9.26
C GLU A 24 13.08 -10.27 7.89
N ALA A 25 12.55 -11.35 7.32
CA ALA A 25 13.02 -11.86 6.02
C ALA A 25 12.76 -10.89 4.86
N PRO A 26 11.57 -10.25 4.67
CA PRO A 26 11.38 -9.18 3.70
C PRO A 26 12.34 -8.02 3.88
N LEU A 27 12.59 -7.58 5.13
CA LEU A 27 13.50 -6.48 5.42
C LEU A 27 14.95 -6.83 5.11
N ALA A 28 15.41 -8.04 5.44
CA ALA A 28 16.75 -8.51 5.11
C ALA A 28 17.00 -8.53 3.59
N VAL A 29 16.04 -9.02 2.82
CA VAL A 29 16.09 -9.00 1.36
C VAL A 29 16.11 -7.56 0.82
N ALA A 30 15.28 -6.67 1.39
CA ALA A 30 15.21 -5.28 0.97
C ALA A 30 16.53 -4.53 1.23
N ARG A 31 17.14 -4.71 2.41
CA ARG A 31 18.45 -4.12 2.76
C ARG A 31 19.55 -4.59 1.80
N LEU A 32 19.66 -5.91 1.58
CA LEU A 32 20.65 -6.48 0.69
C LEU A 32 20.51 -5.97 -0.75
N HIS A 33 19.26 -5.79 -1.22
CA HIS A 33 19.00 -5.30 -2.56
C HIS A 33 19.29 -3.81 -2.70
N ALA A 34 18.94 -2.99 -1.71
CA ALA A 34 19.26 -1.56 -1.67
C ALA A 34 20.77 -1.32 -1.71
N GLU A 35 21.55 -2.09 -0.92
CA GLU A 35 23.01 -2.06 -0.94
C GLU A 35 23.56 -2.37 -2.34
N LYS A 36 23.09 -3.46 -2.97
CA LYS A 36 23.52 -3.84 -4.33
C LYS A 36 23.12 -2.82 -5.40
N SER A 37 22.00 -2.14 -5.20
CA SER A 37 21.48 -1.13 -6.12
C SER A 37 22.08 0.25 -5.90
N GLY A 38 22.87 0.45 -4.84
CA GLY A 38 23.48 1.73 -4.50
C GLY A 38 22.44 2.81 -4.11
N VAL A 39 21.31 2.41 -3.51
CA VAL A 39 20.29 3.33 -3.01
C VAL A 39 20.22 3.27 -1.49
N GLU A 40 20.03 4.43 -0.85
CA GLU A 40 19.86 4.52 0.59
C GLU A 40 18.38 4.51 0.95
N VAL A 41 17.98 3.56 1.81
CA VAL A 41 16.65 3.42 2.38
C VAL A 41 16.80 3.00 3.84
N GLU A 42 16.17 3.73 4.76
CA GLU A 42 16.07 3.31 6.16
C GLU A 42 15.01 2.21 6.27
N TYR A 43 15.41 0.97 6.58
CA TYR A 43 14.46 -0.12 6.79
C TYR A 43 14.33 -0.45 8.27
N LEU A 44 13.10 -0.37 8.80
CA LEU A 44 12.77 -0.59 10.21
C LEU A 44 11.80 -1.76 10.38
N GLN A 45 12.05 -2.61 11.37
CA GLN A 45 11.11 -3.63 11.82
C GLN A 45 10.22 -3.05 12.92
N VAL A 46 9.08 -2.50 12.56
CA VAL A 46 8.20 -1.77 13.47
C VAL A 46 6.77 -1.76 12.94
N LEU A 47 5.79 -1.70 13.85
CA LEU A 47 4.39 -1.46 13.50
C LEU A 47 4.18 -0.02 13.00
N ALA A 48 3.23 0.16 12.07
CA ALA A 48 2.86 1.48 11.59
C ALA A 48 2.38 2.40 12.72
N GLU A 49 1.64 1.84 13.67
CA GLU A 49 1.14 2.54 14.84
C GLU A 49 2.28 2.98 15.77
N GLU A 50 3.29 2.15 15.98
CA GLU A 50 4.42 2.46 16.86
C GLU A 50 5.30 3.58 16.26
N ILE A 51 5.64 3.49 14.99
CA ILE A 51 6.44 4.55 14.34
C ILE A 51 5.64 5.86 14.24
N ALA A 52 4.31 5.80 14.15
CA ALA A 52 3.46 6.98 14.14
C ALA A 52 3.46 7.74 15.48
N GLU A 53 3.72 7.05 16.61
CA GLU A 53 3.92 7.73 17.91
C GLU A 53 5.30 8.43 17.99
N GLN A 54 6.31 7.87 17.33
CA GLN A 54 7.68 8.34 17.40
C GLN A 54 7.98 9.47 16.39
N ARG A 55 7.37 9.41 15.19
CA ARG A 55 7.69 10.27 14.05
C ARG A 55 6.44 10.96 13.48
N ALA A 56 5.54 11.43 14.36
CA ALA A 56 4.32 12.10 13.95
C ALA A 56 4.60 13.38 13.17
N GLY A 57 4.02 13.51 11.97
CA GLY A 57 4.15 14.71 11.13
C GLY A 57 5.54 14.92 10.54
N GLU A 58 6.35 13.89 10.39
CA GLU A 58 7.70 14.01 9.81
C GLU A 58 7.73 13.83 8.29
N TYR A 59 6.76 13.12 7.71
CA TYR A 59 6.81 12.72 6.31
C TYR A 59 5.99 13.64 5.40
N ASP A 60 6.54 13.97 4.24
CA ASP A 60 5.83 14.72 3.19
C ASP A 60 4.82 13.84 2.47
N ALA A 61 5.12 12.53 2.36
CA ALA A 61 4.23 11.54 1.78
C ALA A 61 4.35 10.19 2.50
N VAL A 62 3.23 9.47 2.61
CA VAL A 62 3.16 8.10 3.12
C VAL A 62 2.49 7.20 2.08
N THR A 63 3.06 6.04 1.84
CA THR A 63 2.48 5.01 0.95
C THR A 63 2.20 3.73 1.73
N CYS A 64 0.99 3.22 1.62
CA CYS A 64 0.55 1.96 2.20
C CYS A 64 -0.11 1.13 1.09
N LEU A 65 0.68 0.26 0.46
CA LEU A 65 0.32 -0.40 -0.78
C LEU A 65 0.19 -1.91 -0.60
N GLU A 66 -1.00 -2.47 -0.91
CA GLU A 66 -1.31 -3.90 -0.83
C GLU A 66 -1.01 -4.49 0.57
N MET A 67 -1.38 -3.78 1.62
CA MET A 67 -1.13 -4.19 3.00
C MET A 67 -2.41 -4.23 3.84
N LEU A 68 -3.35 -3.33 3.58
CA LEU A 68 -4.54 -3.14 4.42
C LEU A 68 -5.43 -4.38 4.51
N GLU A 69 -5.48 -5.20 3.46
CA GLU A 69 -6.21 -6.47 3.42
C GLU A 69 -5.55 -7.59 4.24
N HIS A 70 -4.32 -7.38 4.72
CA HIS A 70 -3.56 -8.36 5.49
C HIS A 70 -3.51 -8.05 7.00
N VAL A 71 -3.98 -6.87 7.42
CA VAL A 71 -3.94 -6.46 8.83
C VAL A 71 -5.28 -6.71 9.53
N PRO A 72 -5.28 -6.94 10.86
CA PRO A 72 -6.51 -7.15 11.62
C PRO A 72 -7.41 -5.90 11.72
N ASP A 73 -6.82 -4.71 11.83
CA ASP A 73 -7.52 -3.41 11.89
C ASP A 73 -6.96 -2.43 10.86
N PRO A 74 -7.49 -2.42 9.63
CA PRO A 74 -7.09 -1.46 8.61
C PRO A 74 -7.29 0.01 9.03
N ALA A 75 -8.32 0.31 9.80
CA ALA A 75 -8.58 1.67 10.25
C ALA A 75 -7.50 2.19 11.19
N SER A 76 -6.90 1.33 12.04
CA SER A 76 -5.75 1.69 12.88
C SER A 76 -4.54 2.10 12.04
N VAL A 77 -4.21 1.30 11.03
CA VAL A 77 -3.10 1.59 10.12
C VAL A 77 -3.33 2.90 9.35
N ILE A 78 -4.56 3.17 8.91
CA ILE A 78 -4.91 4.42 8.21
C ILE A 78 -4.73 5.63 9.14
N ARG A 79 -5.14 5.53 10.42
CA ARG A 79 -4.87 6.56 11.43
C ARG A 79 -3.37 6.78 11.66
N ALA A 80 -2.58 5.70 11.68
CA ALA A 80 -1.12 5.79 11.78
C ALA A 80 -0.52 6.53 10.56
N CYS A 81 -0.94 6.19 9.34
CA CYS A 81 -0.52 6.89 8.13
C CYS A 81 -0.87 8.39 8.17
N ALA A 82 -2.08 8.73 8.63
CA ALA A 82 -2.50 10.11 8.79
C ALA A 82 -1.68 10.87 9.85
N LYS A 83 -1.27 10.19 10.92
CA LYS A 83 -0.42 10.77 11.97
C LYS A 83 1.02 10.99 11.50
N LEU A 84 1.57 10.08 10.71
CA LEU A 84 2.93 10.15 10.17
C LEU A 84 3.12 11.31 9.20
N VAL A 85 2.16 11.57 8.32
CA VAL A 85 2.28 12.59 7.28
C VAL A 85 2.11 13.99 7.88
N LYS A 86 2.83 14.98 7.34
CA LYS A 86 2.71 16.41 7.70
C LYS A 86 1.30 16.94 7.41
N PRO A 87 0.83 17.99 8.08
CA PRO A 87 -0.33 18.75 7.61
C PRO A 87 -0.15 19.17 6.13
N GLY A 88 -1.16 18.90 5.28
CA GLY A 88 -1.07 19.12 3.83
C GLY A 88 -0.28 18.05 3.05
N GLY A 89 0.34 17.09 3.74
CA GLY A 89 1.10 16.01 3.11
C GLY A 89 0.20 14.94 2.49
N GLN A 90 0.80 14.08 1.69
CA GLN A 90 0.13 13.17 0.77
C GLN A 90 0.09 11.73 1.32
N VAL A 91 -1.04 11.05 1.20
CA VAL A 91 -1.14 9.62 1.56
C VAL A 91 -1.68 8.83 0.36
N PHE A 92 -1.02 7.73 0.06
CA PHE A 92 -1.41 6.83 -1.03
C PHE A 92 -1.68 5.44 -0.49
N PHE A 93 -2.87 4.94 -0.73
CA PHE A 93 -3.27 3.58 -0.42
C PHE A 93 -3.46 2.78 -1.70
N SER A 94 -3.18 1.48 -1.68
CA SER A 94 -3.70 0.54 -2.69
C SER A 94 -4.18 -0.74 -2.02
N THR A 95 -5.23 -1.33 -2.60
CA THR A 95 -5.78 -2.61 -2.15
C THR A 95 -6.73 -3.19 -3.20
N ILE A 96 -7.28 -4.36 -2.93
CA ILE A 96 -8.22 -5.07 -3.79
C ILE A 96 -9.65 -4.79 -3.34
N ASN A 97 -10.53 -4.46 -4.30
CA ASN A 97 -11.92 -4.16 -4.03
C ASN A 97 -12.70 -5.43 -3.64
N ARG A 98 -13.61 -5.32 -2.68
CA ARG A 98 -14.50 -6.41 -2.26
C ARG A 98 -15.78 -6.47 -3.12
N ASN A 99 -15.71 -7.19 -4.23
CA ASN A 99 -16.87 -7.47 -5.08
C ASN A 99 -16.68 -8.81 -5.85
N PRO A 100 -17.73 -9.37 -6.48
CA PRO A 100 -17.64 -10.63 -7.20
C PRO A 100 -16.64 -10.63 -8.36
N LYS A 101 -16.46 -9.50 -9.05
CA LYS A 101 -15.49 -9.37 -10.14
C LYS A 101 -14.06 -9.46 -9.61
N ALA A 102 -13.74 -8.76 -8.53
CA ALA A 102 -12.44 -8.83 -7.87
C ALA A 102 -12.15 -10.24 -7.36
N PHE A 103 -13.14 -10.92 -6.77
CA PHE A 103 -13.02 -12.32 -6.36
C PHE A 103 -12.61 -13.21 -7.53
N LEU A 104 -13.31 -13.10 -8.67
CA LEU A 104 -13.04 -13.92 -9.83
C LEU A 104 -11.64 -13.66 -10.43
N PHE A 105 -11.24 -12.41 -10.54
CA PHE A 105 -9.97 -12.06 -11.20
C PHE A 105 -8.76 -12.13 -10.26
N ALA A 106 -8.85 -11.58 -9.04
CA ALA A 106 -7.72 -11.53 -8.12
C ALA A 106 -7.51 -12.86 -7.38
N ILE A 107 -8.58 -13.54 -6.96
CA ILE A 107 -8.48 -14.80 -6.21
C ILE A 107 -8.49 -15.98 -7.18
N VAL A 108 -9.59 -16.21 -7.92
CA VAL A 108 -9.69 -17.38 -8.78
C VAL A 108 -8.70 -17.30 -9.94
N GLY A 109 -8.60 -16.15 -10.61
CA GLY A 109 -7.70 -15.95 -11.75
C GLY A 109 -6.23 -16.02 -11.37
N ALA A 110 -5.79 -15.20 -10.41
CA ALA A 110 -4.38 -15.09 -10.06
C ALA A 110 -3.86 -16.27 -9.22
N GLU A 111 -4.65 -16.78 -8.28
CA GLU A 111 -4.20 -17.84 -7.37
C GLU A 111 -4.42 -19.26 -7.92
N TYR A 112 -5.57 -19.52 -8.57
CA TYR A 112 -5.94 -20.87 -8.99
C TYR A 112 -5.69 -21.17 -10.47
N VAL A 113 -5.94 -20.22 -11.37
CA VAL A 113 -5.80 -20.41 -12.82
C VAL A 113 -4.37 -20.08 -13.26
N LEU A 114 -3.92 -18.85 -13.05
CA LEU A 114 -2.60 -18.40 -13.52
C LEU A 114 -1.46 -18.77 -12.56
N ARG A 115 -1.76 -19.13 -11.33
CA ARG A 115 -0.79 -19.47 -10.27
C ARG A 115 0.31 -18.40 -10.09
N LEU A 116 -0.05 -17.13 -10.28
CA LEU A 116 0.85 -15.98 -10.06
C LEU A 116 1.12 -15.72 -8.58
N LEU A 117 0.19 -16.15 -7.72
CA LEU A 117 0.26 -16.04 -6.27
C LEU A 117 -0.01 -17.39 -5.61
N PRO A 118 0.54 -17.66 -4.40
CA PRO A 118 0.17 -18.82 -3.61
C PRO A 118 -1.32 -18.86 -3.31
N ARG A 119 -1.88 -20.08 -3.23
CA ARG A 119 -3.30 -20.25 -2.88
C ARG A 119 -3.56 -19.77 -1.46
N GLY A 120 -4.69 -19.05 -1.25
CA GLY A 120 -5.06 -18.51 0.05
C GLY A 120 -4.33 -17.22 0.44
N THR A 121 -3.67 -16.55 -0.52
CA THR A 121 -3.05 -15.24 -0.30
C THR A 121 -4.09 -14.19 0.09
N HIS A 122 -5.29 -14.25 -0.49
CA HIS A 122 -6.37 -13.30 -0.23
C HIS A 122 -7.62 -13.98 0.31
N GLU A 123 -8.15 -13.42 1.39
CA GLU A 123 -9.45 -13.77 1.95
C GLU A 123 -10.48 -12.74 1.50
N TYR A 124 -11.54 -13.16 0.81
CA TYR A 124 -12.58 -12.25 0.30
C TYR A 124 -13.15 -11.30 1.34
N ALA A 125 -13.33 -11.78 2.57
CA ALA A 125 -13.87 -10.97 3.67
C ALA A 125 -12.95 -9.81 4.08
N LYS A 126 -11.66 -9.92 3.83
CA LYS A 126 -10.65 -8.90 4.15
C LYS A 126 -10.43 -7.87 3.03
N LEU A 127 -10.97 -8.12 1.83
CA LEU A 127 -10.92 -7.16 0.74
C LEU A 127 -11.70 -5.89 1.13
N ILE A 128 -11.29 -4.74 0.62
CA ILE A 128 -11.75 -3.43 1.10
C ILE A 128 -12.47 -2.69 -0.02
N ARG A 129 -13.70 -2.25 0.21
CA ARG A 129 -14.42 -1.42 -0.77
C ARG A 129 -13.86 0.01 -0.77
N PRO A 130 -13.82 0.70 -1.93
CA PRO A 130 -13.40 2.10 -1.99
C PRO A 130 -14.15 3.02 -1.01
N SER A 131 -15.44 2.75 -0.78
CA SER A 131 -16.25 3.52 0.17
C SER A 131 -15.84 3.31 1.64
N GLU A 132 -15.41 2.11 2.00
CA GLU A 132 -14.92 1.79 3.35
C GLU A 132 -13.58 2.48 3.60
N LEU A 133 -12.63 2.36 2.66
CA LEU A 133 -11.33 3.03 2.74
C LEU A 133 -11.50 4.55 2.80
N ALA A 134 -12.38 5.12 1.97
CA ALA A 134 -12.69 6.55 2.00
C ALA A 134 -13.34 7.00 3.32
N GLY A 135 -14.19 6.16 3.93
CA GLY A 135 -14.76 6.41 5.25
C GLY A 135 -13.67 6.49 6.31
N TRP A 136 -12.87 5.44 6.45
CA TRP A 136 -11.76 5.40 7.42
C TRP A 136 -10.72 6.50 7.21
N SER A 137 -10.45 6.87 5.94
CA SER A 137 -9.56 8.00 5.64
C SER A 137 -10.11 9.32 6.16
N ARG A 138 -11.41 9.61 5.93
CA ARG A 138 -12.05 10.82 6.47
C ARG A 138 -12.08 10.83 8.00
N ASP A 139 -12.38 9.70 8.62
CA ASP A 139 -12.39 9.56 10.09
C ASP A 139 -10.98 9.78 10.70
N ALA A 140 -9.94 9.51 9.92
CA ALA A 140 -8.54 9.77 10.28
C ALA A 140 -8.07 11.21 9.96
N GLY A 141 -8.92 12.11 9.46
CA GLY A 141 -8.55 13.48 9.10
C GLY A 141 -7.84 13.60 7.75
N LEU A 142 -8.12 12.69 6.83
CA LEU A 142 -7.61 12.71 5.46
C LEU A 142 -8.72 13.09 4.47
N ASP A 143 -8.45 14.06 3.60
CA ASP A 143 -9.29 14.40 2.45
C ASP A 143 -8.98 13.48 1.26
N VAL A 144 -9.90 12.64 0.87
CA VAL A 144 -9.77 11.82 -0.33
C VAL A 144 -9.87 12.72 -1.57
N ARG A 145 -8.83 12.72 -2.38
CA ARG A 145 -8.70 13.56 -3.59
C ARG A 145 -9.01 12.81 -4.87
N ASP A 146 -8.56 11.55 -4.95
CA ASP A 146 -8.76 10.72 -6.14
C ASP A 146 -8.82 9.24 -5.80
N THR A 147 -9.52 8.48 -6.64
CA THR A 147 -9.52 7.02 -6.59
C THR A 147 -9.40 6.50 -8.02
N THR A 148 -8.31 5.81 -8.29
CA THR A 148 -7.91 5.36 -9.62
C THR A 148 -7.78 3.84 -9.64
N GLY A 149 -8.33 3.18 -10.65
CA GLY A 149 -8.17 1.74 -10.87
C GLY A 149 -6.80 1.40 -11.45
N MET A 150 -6.32 0.22 -11.14
CA MET A 150 -5.09 -0.33 -11.72
C MET A 150 -5.38 -1.69 -12.35
N THR A 151 -5.00 -1.88 -13.61
CA THR A 151 -5.09 -3.15 -14.30
C THR A 151 -3.71 -3.64 -14.70
N TYR A 152 -3.52 -4.95 -14.61
CA TYR A 152 -2.31 -5.63 -15.05
C TYR A 152 -2.62 -6.53 -16.24
N ASN A 153 -1.84 -6.41 -17.31
CA ASN A 153 -1.90 -7.32 -18.46
C ASN A 153 -0.79 -8.38 -18.30
N PRO A 154 -1.13 -9.66 -18.03
CA PRO A 154 -0.14 -10.70 -17.80
C PRO A 154 0.67 -11.09 -19.05
N VAL A 155 0.17 -10.81 -20.25
CA VAL A 155 0.88 -11.10 -21.51
C VAL A 155 1.96 -10.05 -21.78
N THR A 156 1.62 -8.77 -21.65
CA THR A 156 2.56 -7.67 -21.89
C THR A 156 3.32 -7.24 -20.63
N GLN A 157 2.95 -7.75 -19.47
CA GLN A 157 3.49 -7.40 -18.15
C GLN A 157 3.40 -5.89 -17.83
N VAL A 158 2.40 -5.21 -18.39
CA VAL A 158 2.22 -3.77 -18.23
C VAL A 158 1.08 -3.48 -17.26
N TYR A 159 1.35 -2.58 -16.31
CA TYR A 159 0.34 -1.96 -15.46
C TYR A 159 -0.21 -0.70 -16.12
N LYS A 160 -1.52 -0.50 -16.02
CA LYS A 160 -2.18 0.72 -16.51
C LYS A 160 -3.12 1.27 -15.44
N LEU A 161 -3.03 2.58 -15.22
CA LEU A 161 -4.01 3.32 -14.44
C LEU A 161 -5.22 3.65 -15.32
N ASN A 162 -6.42 3.54 -14.75
CA ASN A 162 -7.69 3.79 -15.42
C ASN A 162 -8.77 4.16 -14.40
N ARG A 163 -10.02 4.35 -14.85
CA ARG A 163 -11.15 4.69 -13.99
C ARG A 163 -11.90 3.46 -13.44
N ASP A 164 -11.54 2.25 -13.84
CA ASP A 164 -12.19 1.02 -13.37
C ASP A 164 -11.59 0.55 -12.03
N VAL A 165 -12.19 0.96 -10.94
CA VAL A 165 -11.82 0.58 -9.56
C VAL A 165 -12.40 -0.79 -9.15
N SER A 166 -12.92 -1.58 -10.07
CA SER A 166 -13.65 -2.79 -9.74
C SER A 166 -12.78 -3.95 -9.26
N VAL A 167 -11.46 -3.95 -9.53
CA VAL A 167 -10.55 -5.01 -9.04
C VAL A 167 -9.51 -4.41 -8.11
N ASN A 168 -8.43 -3.88 -8.62
CA ASN A 168 -7.42 -3.17 -7.84
C ASN A 168 -7.62 -1.67 -7.97
N TYR A 169 -7.41 -0.94 -6.89
CA TYR A 169 -7.49 0.51 -6.92
C TYR A 169 -6.45 1.16 -6.02
N LEU A 170 -6.10 2.39 -6.39
CA LEU A 170 -5.29 3.29 -5.59
C LEU A 170 -6.18 4.44 -5.11
N MET A 171 -5.98 4.88 -3.90
CA MET A 171 -6.64 6.05 -3.33
C MET A 171 -5.58 7.06 -2.89
N HIS A 172 -5.72 8.27 -3.37
CA HIS A 172 -4.92 9.41 -2.95
C HIS A 172 -5.70 10.28 -1.98
N ALA A 173 -5.09 10.60 -0.86
CA ALA A 173 -5.65 11.48 0.15
C ALA A 173 -4.61 12.49 0.64
N VAL A 174 -5.08 13.58 1.24
CA VAL A 174 -4.25 14.67 1.78
C VAL A 174 -4.64 14.90 3.23
N ARG A 175 -3.68 15.02 4.14
CA ARG A 175 -3.96 15.39 5.53
C ARG A 175 -4.46 16.82 5.62
N HIS A 176 -5.51 17.05 6.42
CA HIS A 176 -5.97 18.41 6.73
C HIS A 176 -4.82 19.26 7.30
N ALA A 177 -4.85 20.55 6.96
CA ALA A 177 -3.89 21.53 7.47
C ALA A 177 -4.09 21.79 8.96
#